data_36da66b7a42ca4bdc56b81a57ba8f3c2
#
_entry.id   36da66b7a42ca4bdc56b81a57ba8f3c2
#
_cell.length_a   1.000
_cell.length_b   1.000
_cell.length_c   1.000
_cell.angle_alpha   90.00
_cell.angle_beta   90.00
_cell.angle_gamma   90.00
#
_symmetry.space_group_name_H-M   'P 1'
#
loop_
_entity.id
_entity.type
_entity.pdbx_description
1 polymer ?
#
loop_
_entity_poly.entity_id
_entity_poly.type
_entity_poly.pdbx_seq_one_letter_code
_entity_poly.pdbx_strand_id
1 'polypeptide(L)'
;MLRMFFRRIRPGQLIVLVFLGIILLGAGLLCLPAAARSGRPTPFLTSLFTATSATCVTGLIRVDTGTHWTMFGQVVILLLIQVGGLGFMTIACLFFFALRRRIGLRQRMVLAQALGSDTYSGIVSLVRNILRGTAAVEGVGALILFFRFLPEFGFGRALWYGVFHSVSAFCNAGFDVLADVDAGGSLCRYATDPVVNFTIMALIIIGGLGFAVWGDIRHHRRFSRLSVYSRLVVIITTVLIFGGAGVFAALEWNNPNTIGELTVPQKLMAALFQSVTLRTAGFATFDQNALSDVSKAASDLLMLVGGSSGSTAGGVKTATVGVILLSAWSTARGRTSVHVMKRRIPRQAVENASALFILVLLLSGLGAAFLSIADHVSLENALYETISALCTVGLTTGVTSSLGTASQIILIVLMFFGRLGIMTISVGFMAANRAEERVSYAETKIMIG
;
A
#
# COMPACT_ATOMS: atom_id res chain seq x y z
N MET A 1 6.94 33.62 -13.81
CA MET A 1 6.20 32.58 -14.53
C MET A 1 5.81 31.39 -13.67
N LEU A 2 6.71 30.71 -12.99
CA LEU A 2 6.40 29.56 -12.09
C LEU A 2 5.35 29.86 -11.01
N ARG A 3 5.42 31.04 -10.32
CA ARG A 3 4.41 31.41 -9.28
C ARG A 3 2.99 31.62 -9.82
N MET A 4 2.82 32.05 -11.07
CA MET A 4 1.51 32.20 -11.70
C MET A 4 0.95 30.86 -12.19
N PHE A 5 1.81 29.94 -12.66
CA PHE A 5 1.44 28.60 -13.06
C PHE A 5 0.87 27.81 -11.86
N PHE A 6 1.55 27.83 -10.69
CA PHE A 6 1.09 27.17 -9.47
C PHE A 6 -0.19 27.77 -8.85
N ARG A 7 -0.56 29.01 -9.21
CA ARG A 7 -1.81 29.63 -8.74
C ARG A 7 -3.07 29.09 -9.43
N ARG A 8 -2.96 28.54 -10.64
CA ARG A 8 -4.08 28.01 -11.43
C ARG A 8 -4.32 26.50 -11.26
N ILE A 9 -3.34 25.78 -10.73
CA ILE A 9 -3.40 24.31 -10.55
C ILE A 9 -4.30 23.97 -9.35
N ARG A 10 -5.24 23.04 -9.55
CA ARG A 10 -6.09 22.50 -8.47
C ARG A 10 -5.28 21.65 -7.50
N PRO A 11 -5.68 21.53 -6.22
CA PRO A 11 -4.95 20.72 -5.24
C PRO A 11 -4.69 19.28 -5.68
N GLY A 12 -5.69 18.60 -6.28
CA GLY A 12 -5.53 17.22 -6.78
C GLY A 12 -4.51 17.08 -7.91
N GLN A 13 -4.50 18.04 -8.86
CA GLN A 13 -3.51 18.06 -9.93
C GLN A 13 -2.08 18.30 -9.40
N LEU A 14 -1.95 19.14 -8.38
CA LEU A 14 -0.66 19.40 -7.74
C LEU A 14 -0.11 18.12 -7.10
N ILE A 15 -0.96 17.32 -6.45
CA ILE A 15 -0.58 16.03 -5.86
C ILE A 15 -0.02 15.11 -6.94
N VAL A 16 -0.75 14.93 -8.03
CA VAL A 16 -0.34 14.06 -9.16
C VAL A 16 1.00 14.51 -9.76
N LEU A 17 1.14 15.81 -10.04
CA LEU A 17 2.37 16.35 -10.64
C LEU A 17 3.60 16.21 -9.73
N VAL A 18 3.44 16.43 -8.42
CA VAL A 18 4.55 16.29 -7.47
C VAL A 18 4.95 14.83 -7.33
N PHE A 19 3.98 13.89 -7.24
CA PHE A 19 4.30 12.46 -7.22
C PHE A 19 5.04 12.01 -8.48
N LEU A 20 4.57 12.43 -9.66
CA LEU A 20 5.25 12.15 -10.92
C LEU A 20 6.68 12.72 -10.94
N GLY A 21 6.85 13.96 -10.46
CA GLY A 21 8.16 14.58 -10.33
C GLY A 21 9.12 13.83 -9.43
N ILE A 22 8.62 13.31 -8.28
CA ILE A 22 9.42 12.49 -7.35
C ILE A 22 9.84 11.16 -8.01
N ILE A 23 8.92 10.50 -8.71
CA ILE A 23 9.20 9.25 -9.44
C ILE A 23 10.27 9.48 -10.52
N LEU A 24 10.13 10.52 -11.33
CA LEU A 24 11.10 10.82 -12.39
C LEU A 24 12.47 11.20 -11.82
N LEU A 25 12.51 11.96 -10.73
CA LEU A 25 13.76 12.30 -10.04
C LEU A 25 14.41 11.03 -9.45
N GLY A 26 13.64 10.17 -8.80
CA GLY A 26 14.10 8.89 -8.29
C GLY A 26 14.63 7.98 -9.40
N ALA A 27 13.91 7.87 -10.52
CA ALA A 27 14.36 7.11 -11.69
C ALA A 27 15.67 7.66 -12.24
N GLY A 28 15.81 8.98 -12.34
CA GLY A 28 17.07 9.63 -12.77
C GLY A 28 18.25 9.30 -11.86
N LEU A 29 18.05 9.34 -10.54
CA LEU A 29 19.08 8.97 -9.57
C LEU A 29 19.47 7.49 -9.64
N LEU A 30 18.49 6.60 -9.86
CA LEU A 30 18.71 5.17 -10.00
C LEU A 30 19.34 4.78 -11.34
N CYS A 31 19.24 5.63 -12.38
CA CYS A 31 19.96 5.43 -13.65
C CYS A 31 21.47 5.68 -13.54
N LEU A 32 21.94 6.38 -12.49
CA LEU A 32 23.35 6.70 -12.34
C LEU A 32 24.20 5.42 -12.18
N PRO A 33 25.38 5.35 -12.77
CA PRO A 33 26.30 4.22 -12.60
C PRO A 33 26.64 3.93 -11.13
N ALA A 34 26.68 4.97 -10.29
CA ALA A 34 26.91 4.87 -8.86
C ALA A 34 25.81 4.13 -8.10
N ALA A 35 24.59 4.06 -8.66
CA ALA A 35 23.46 3.38 -8.04
C ALA A 35 23.49 1.86 -8.23
N ALA A 36 24.14 1.37 -9.30
CA ALA A 36 24.19 -0.06 -9.61
C ALA A 36 25.54 -0.68 -9.17
N ARG A 37 25.52 -1.90 -8.59
CA ARG A 37 26.75 -2.62 -8.20
C ARG A 37 27.63 -2.98 -9.40
N SER A 38 27.04 -3.10 -10.59
CA SER A 38 27.77 -3.34 -11.83
C SER A 38 28.64 -2.15 -12.28
N GLY A 39 28.47 -0.95 -11.69
CA GLY A 39 29.10 0.28 -12.12
C GLY A 39 28.65 0.79 -13.50
N ARG A 40 27.63 0.16 -14.09
CA ARG A 40 27.03 0.56 -15.38
C ARG A 40 25.66 1.21 -15.15
N PRO A 41 25.25 2.16 -16.02
CA PRO A 41 23.92 2.76 -15.95
C PRO A 41 22.84 1.68 -16.04
N THR A 42 21.88 1.71 -15.12
CA THR A 42 20.70 0.83 -15.21
C THR A 42 19.74 1.37 -16.27
N PRO A 43 19.14 0.51 -17.11
CA PRO A 43 18.16 0.94 -18.12
C PRO A 43 17.05 1.79 -17.49
N PHE A 44 16.66 2.87 -18.20
CA PHE A 44 15.69 3.85 -17.68
C PHE A 44 14.36 3.20 -17.26
N LEU A 45 13.83 2.25 -18.03
CA LEU A 45 12.59 1.56 -17.69
C LEU A 45 12.69 0.77 -16.38
N THR A 46 13.82 0.10 -16.13
CA THR A 46 14.06 -0.62 -14.86
C THR A 46 14.15 0.34 -13.69
N SER A 47 14.85 1.46 -13.86
CA SER A 47 14.97 2.51 -12.85
C SER A 47 13.61 3.19 -12.59
N LEU A 48 12.82 3.44 -13.65
CA LEU A 48 11.47 4.01 -13.55
C LEU A 48 10.52 3.05 -12.84
N PHE A 49 10.58 1.75 -13.17
CA PHE A 49 9.77 0.72 -12.51
C PHE A 49 10.07 0.68 -11.00
N THR A 50 11.35 0.59 -10.63
CA THR A 50 11.79 0.56 -9.23
C THR A 50 11.43 1.86 -8.51
N ALA A 51 11.65 3.03 -9.12
CA ALA A 51 11.29 4.32 -8.52
C ALA A 51 9.77 4.47 -8.34
N THR A 52 8.97 3.98 -9.30
CA THR A 52 7.51 3.98 -9.19
C THR A 52 7.06 3.04 -8.09
N SER A 53 7.54 1.81 -8.07
CA SER A 53 7.23 0.82 -7.05
C SER A 53 7.59 1.32 -5.64
N ALA A 54 8.77 1.91 -5.46
CA ALA A 54 9.21 2.47 -4.19
C ALA A 54 8.35 3.68 -3.76
N THR A 55 8.09 4.64 -4.66
CA THR A 55 7.30 5.84 -4.36
C THR A 55 5.82 5.52 -4.16
N CYS A 56 5.28 4.57 -4.91
CA CYS A 56 3.90 4.08 -4.74
C CYS A 56 3.78 3.08 -3.60
N VAL A 57 4.91 2.69 -2.99
CA VAL A 57 4.96 1.75 -1.86
C VAL A 57 4.29 0.44 -2.26
N THR A 58 4.69 -0.09 -3.41
CA THR A 58 4.11 -1.32 -3.96
C THR A 58 4.94 -2.54 -3.59
N GLY A 59 6.26 -2.55 -3.88
CA GLY A 59 7.14 -3.68 -3.60
C GLY A 59 7.41 -4.60 -4.79
N LEU A 60 6.75 -4.42 -5.93
CA LEU A 60 7.10 -5.15 -7.15
C LEU A 60 8.48 -4.72 -7.62
N ILE A 61 9.33 -5.68 -7.95
CA ILE A 61 10.70 -5.47 -8.38
C ILE A 61 10.98 -6.16 -9.71
N ARG A 62 11.77 -5.53 -10.56
CA ARG A 62 12.30 -6.11 -11.80
C ARG A 62 13.70 -6.69 -11.59
N VAL A 63 14.48 -6.04 -10.74
CA VAL A 63 15.82 -6.44 -10.32
C VAL A 63 15.84 -6.49 -8.80
N ASP A 64 16.55 -7.43 -8.25
CA ASP A 64 16.64 -7.60 -6.82
C ASP A 64 17.32 -6.40 -6.13
N THR A 65 16.78 -5.98 -4.98
CA THR A 65 17.23 -4.74 -4.32
C THR A 65 18.56 -4.92 -3.60
N GLY A 66 18.82 -6.09 -3.03
CA GLY A 66 20.05 -6.39 -2.31
C GLY A 66 21.23 -6.60 -3.24
N THR A 67 21.03 -7.29 -4.37
CA THR A 67 22.11 -7.70 -5.27
C THR A 67 22.42 -6.69 -6.38
N HIS A 68 21.40 -5.96 -6.90
CA HIS A 68 21.58 -5.03 -8.02
C HIS A 68 22.04 -3.65 -7.56
N TRP A 69 21.43 -3.10 -6.49
CA TRP A 69 21.66 -1.72 -6.08
C TRP A 69 22.80 -1.59 -5.07
N THR A 70 23.63 -0.59 -5.25
CA THR A 70 24.65 -0.17 -4.25
C THR A 70 23.95 0.40 -3.01
N MET A 71 24.71 0.66 -1.95
CA MET A 71 24.21 1.39 -0.76
C MET A 71 23.57 2.73 -1.15
N PHE A 72 24.13 3.45 -2.13
CA PHE A 72 23.54 4.69 -2.65
C PHE A 72 22.16 4.42 -3.28
N GLY A 73 22.05 3.42 -4.17
CA GLY A 73 20.76 3.05 -4.78
C GLY A 73 19.72 2.61 -3.73
N GLN A 74 20.12 1.81 -2.74
CA GLN A 74 19.25 1.37 -1.64
C GLN A 74 18.77 2.56 -0.78
N VAL A 75 19.64 3.55 -0.49
CA VAL A 75 19.26 4.79 0.23
C VAL A 75 18.25 5.59 -0.59
N VAL A 76 18.44 5.72 -1.91
CA VAL A 76 17.46 6.39 -2.79
C VAL A 76 16.11 5.67 -2.72
N ILE A 77 16.08 4.34 -2.83
CA ILE A 77 14.87 3.52 -2.73
C ILE A 77 14.20 3.74 -1.37
N LEU A 78 14.95 3.69 -0.27
CA LEU A 78 14.43 3.89 1.08
C LEU A 78 13.79 5.28 1.26
N LEU A 79 14.43 6.33 0.72
CA LEU A 79 13.88 7.68 0.75
C LEU A 79 12.60 7.80 -0.09
N LEU A 80 12.53 7.15 -1.25
CA LEU A 80 11.32 7.10 -2.06
C LEU A 80 10.18 6.38 -1.32
N ILE A 81 10.47 5.27 -0.65
CA ILE A 81 9.51 4.54 0.20
C ILE A 81 8.99 5.45 1.31
N GLN A 82 9.87 6.13 2.04
CA GLN A 82 9.48 7.01 3.14
C GLN A 82 8.61 8.18 2.66
N VAL A 83 8.98 8.81 1.54
CA VAL A 83 8.19 9.89 0.92
C VAL A 83 6.83 9.38 0.45
N GLY A 84 6.80 8.22 -0.19
CA GLY A 84 5.60 7.58 -0.67
C GLY A 84 4.66 7.12 0.43
N GLY A 85 5.20 6.46 1.47
CA GLY A 85 4.47 5.90 2.60
C GLY A 85 3.78 6.97 3.45
N LEU A 86 4.55 7.97 3.89
CA LEU A 86 4.02 9.09 4.68
C LEU A 86 3.17 10.07 3.85
N GLY A 87 3.24 9.98 2.53
CA GLY A 87 2.65 10.92 1.61
C GLY A 87 3.50 12.20 1.49
N PHE A 88 3.67 12.67 0.26
CA PHE A 88 4.54 13.82 -0.03
C PHE A 88 4.17 15.08 0.74
N MET A 89 2.89 15.26 1.11
CA MET A 89 2.45 16.44 1.88
C MET A 89 2.99 16.44 3.30
N THR A 90 3.16 15.28 3.91
CA THR A 90 3.80 15.16 5.23
C THR A 90 5.27 15.56 5.15
N ILE A 91 5.97 15.14 4.09
CA ILE A 91 7.36 15.52 3.82
C ILE A 91 7.47 17.02 3.49
N ALA A 92 6.54 17.56 2.69
CA ALA A 92 6.50 19.00 2.43
C ALA A 92 6.33 19.81 3.74
N CYS A 93 5.49 19.36 4.66
CA CYS A 93 5.37 19.98 5.99
C CYS A 93 6.67 19.90 6.80
N LEU A 94 7.37 18.75 6.75
CA LEU A 94 8.67 18.60 7.40
C LEU A 94 9.67 19.64 6.87
N PHE A 95 9.69 19.85 5.55
CA PHE A 95 10.52 20.87 4.90
C PHE A 95 10.15 22.30 5.37
N PHE A 96 8.83 22.63 5.46
CA PHE A 96 8.40 23.92 6.00
C PHE A 96 8.77 24.09 7.48
N PHE A 97 8.72 23.01 8.29
CA PHE A 97 9.16 23.05 9.69
C PHE A 97 10.67 23.28 9.80
N ALA A 98 11.48 22.59 8.98
CA ALA A 98 12.93 22.75 8.96
C ALA A 98 13.33 24.19 8.60
N LEU A 99 12.63 24.79 7.64
CA LEU A 99 12.83 26.18 7.22
C LEU A 99 12.17 27.21 8.15
N ARG A 100 11.52 26.79 9.24
CA ARG A 100 10.77 27.66 10.17
C ARG A 100 9.73 28.56 9.48
N ARG A 101 9.23 28.17 8.29
CA ARG A 101 8.22 28.94 7.56
C ARG A 101 6.81 28.61 8.04
N ARG A 102 5.91 29.62 8.06
CA ARG A 102 4.50 29.43 8.39
C ARG A 102 3.76 28.79 7.21
N ILE A 103 2.94 27.76 7.51
CA ILE A 103 2.10 27.09 6.53
C ILE A 103 0.83 27.94 6.32
N GLY A 104 0.63 28.44 5.11
CA GLY A 104 -0.52 29.26 4.73
C GLY A 104 -1.81 28.44 4.57
N LEU A 105 -2.95 29.13 4.44
CA LEU A 105 -4.28 28.51 4.39
C LEU A 105 -4.44 27.54 3.21
N ARG A 106 -3.97 27.91 2.02
CA ARG A 106 -4.01 27.06 0.81
C ARG A 106 -3.21 25.77 1.00
N GLN A 107 -2.05 25.85 1.63
CA GLN A 107 -1.21 24.69 1.93
C GLN A 107 -1.90 23.75 2.94
N ARG A 108 -2.62 24.31 3.93
CA ARG A 108 -3.43 23.54 4.89
C ARG A 108 -4.60 22.81 4.19
N MET A 109 -5.25 23.45 3.20
CA MET A 109 -6.31 22.82 2.42
C MET A 109 -5.80 21.60 1.63
N VAL A 110 -4.67 21.75 0.91
CA VAL A 110 -4.03 20.65 0.17
C VAL A 110 -3.62 19.53 1.12
N LEU A 111 -3.08 19.87 2.29
CA LEU A 111 -2.68 18.93 3.33
C LEU A 111 -3.89 18.16 3.91
N ALA A 112 -4.99 18.85 4.21
CA ALA A 112 -6.22 18.23 4.70
C ALA A 112 -6.77 17.24 3.67
N GLN A 113 -6.81 17.62 2.40
CA GLN A 113 -7.25 16.75 1.31
C GLN A 113 -6.34 15.51 1.17
N ALA A 114 -5.03 15.67 1.26
CA ALA A 114 -4.07 14.56 1.17
C ALA A 114 -4.18 13.58 2.35
N LEU A 115 -4.53 14.08 3.54
CA LEU A 115 -4.73 13.27 4.76
C LEU A 115 -6.17 12.78 4.95
N GLY A 116 -7.08 13.15 4.05
CA GLY A 116 -8.51 12.81 4.17
C GLY A 116 -9.17 13.44 5.40
N SER A 117 -8.73 14.65 5.82
CA SER A 117 -9.25 15.38 6.98
C SER A 117 -10.20 16.49 6.57
N ASP A 118 -11.36 16.58 7.23
CA ASP A 118 -12.34 17.63 6.98
C ASP A 118 -12.03 18.95 7.69
N THR A 119 -11.02 18.96 8.58
CA THR A 119 -10.68 20.13 9.38
C THR A 119 -9.31 20.70 9.04
N TYR A 120 -9.21 22.02 8.88
CA TYR A 120 -7.96 22.74 8.59
C TYR A 120 -7.23 23.21 9.87
N SER A 121 -7.95 23.31 10.98
CA SER A 121 -7.36 23.68 12.28
C SER A 121 -6.64 22.47 12.88
N GLY A 122 -5.44 22.70 13.45
CA GLY A 122 -4.66 21.61 14.07
C GLY A 122 -3.93 20.68 13.12
N ILE A 123 -4.09 20.80 11.77
CA ILE A 123 -3.48 19.91 10.78
C ILE A 123 -1.94 19.85 10.90
N VAL A 124 -1.31 20.95 11.24
CA VAL A 124 0.14 21.06 11.46
C VAL A 124 0.60 20.25 12.68
N SER A 125 -0.19 20.29 13.76
CA SER A 125 0.06 19.49 14.96
C SER A 125 -0.14 18.00 14.67
N LEU A 126 -1.18 17.65 13.89
CA LEU A 126 -1.43 16.29 13.45
C LEU A 126 -0.23 15.73 12.68
N VAL A 127 0.27 16.46 11.66
CA VAL A 127 1.44 16.03 10.89
C VAL A 127 2.69 15.86 11.78
N ARG A 128 2.93 16.77 12.72
CA ARG A 128 4.04 16.63 13.64
C ARG A 128 3.93 15.38 14.52
N ASN A 129 2.72 15.05 14.96
CA ASN A 129 2.47 13.85 15.75
C ASN A 129 2.61 12.56 14.90
N ILE A 130 2.18 12.62 13.64
CA ILE A 130 2.41 11.53 12.67
C ILE A 130 3.91 11.27 12.52
N LEU A 131 4.71 12.29 12.21
CA LEU A 131 6.15 12.17 12.04
C LEU A 131 6.87 11.60 13.27
N ARG A 132 6.51 12.12 14.48
CA ARG A 132 7.09 11.61 15.72
C ARG A 132 6.68 10.17 16.01
N GLY A 133 5.41 9.85 15.80
CA GLY A 133 4.88 8.49 15.98
C GLY A 133 5.53 7.50 15.03
N THR A 134 5.64 7.86 13.75
CA THR A 134 6.34 7.05 12.73
C THR A 134 7.79 6.80 13.11
N ALA A 135 8.57 7.86 13.39
CA ALA A 135 9.97 7.71 13.78
C ALA A 135 10.16 6.84 15.04
N ALA A 136 9.23 6.93 16.01
CA ALA A 136 9.28 6.09 17.20
C ALA A 136 9.00 4.61 16.87
N VAL A 137 7.96 4.32 16.07
CA VAL A 137 7.59 2.94 15.72
C VAL A 137 8.65 2.31 14.81
N GLU A 138 9.10 3.03 13.78
CA GLU A 138 10.20 2.59 12.90
C GLU A 138 11.50 2.39 13.69
N GLY A 139 11.82 3.29 14.62
CA GLY A 139 13.02 3.19 15.47
C GLY A 139 12.98 1.96 16.37
N VAL A 140 11.83 1.66 16.99
CA VAL A 140 11.68 0.45 17.82
C VAL A 140 11.78 -0.80 16.96
N GLY A 141 11.11 -0.85 15.81
CA GLY A 141 11.21 -1.97 14.88
C GLY A 141 12.65 -2.19 14.39
N ALA A 142 13.33 -1.11 14.00
CA ALA A 142 14.73 -1.16 13.59
C ALA A 142 15.66 -1.70 14.68
N LEU A 143 15.45 -1.30 15.94
CA LEU A 143 16.24 -1.80 17.08
C LEU A 143 16.00 -3.29 17.32
N ILE A 144 14.77 -3.78 17.27
CA ILE A 144 14.46 -5.20 17.46
C ILE A 144 15.13 -6.02 16.34
N LEU A 145 14.96 -5.60 15.09
CA LEU A 145 15.56 -6.27 13.93
C LEU A 145 17.11 -6.17 13.96
N PHE A 146 17.67 -5.04 14.36
CA PHE A 146 19.11 -4.87 14.52
C PHE A 146 19.69 -5.90 15.49
N PHE A 147 19.13 -6.04 16.69
CA PHE A 147 19.63 -7.01 17.67
C PHE A 147 19.47 -8.47 17.20
N ARG A 148 18.40 -8.75 16.42
CA ARG A 148 18.22 -10.08 15.82
C ARG A 148 19.23 -10.38 14.71
N PHE A 149 19.58 -9.39 13.90
CA PHE A 149 20.51 -9.55 12.78
C PHE A 149 21.99 -9.41 13.20
N LEU A 150 22.26 -8.79 14.35
CA LEU A 150 23.62 -8.50 14.83
C LEU A 150 24.54 -9.74 14.89
N PRO A 151 24.09 -10.92 15.40
CA PRO A 151 24.91 -12.12 15.45
C PRO A 151 25.29 -12.69 14.07
N GLU A 152 24.43 -12.46 13.04
CA GLU A 152 24.63 -13.03 11.70
C GLU A 152 25.47 -12.14 10.80
N PHE A 153 25.26 -10.82 10.84
CA PHE A 153 25.81 -9.89 9.84
C PHE A 153 26.79 -8.88 10.38
N GLY A 154 27.02 -8.86 11.70
CA GLY A 154 27.84 -7.84 12.36
C GLY A 154 27.16 -6.46 12.37
N PHE A 155 27.78 -5.50 13.08
CA PHE A 155 27.17 -4.22 13.43
C PHE A 155 26.67 -3.40 12.22
N GLY A 156 27.50 -3.19 11.21
CA GLY A 156 27.18 -2.29 10.08
C GLY A 156 26.01 -2.79 9.22
N ARG A 157 26.07 -4.06 8.80
CA ARG A 157 25.01 -4.68 7.99
C ARG A 157 23.71 -4.86 8.78
N ALA A 158 23.82 -5.32 10.03
CA ALA A 158 22.67 -5.51 10.89
C ALA A 158 21.90 -4.20 11.12
N LEU A 159 22.62 -3.09 11.33
CA LEU A 159 22.00 -1.76 11.47
C LEU A 159 21.26 -1.36 10.18
N TRP A 160 21.90 -1.53 9.03
CA TRP A 160 21.28 -1.20 7.75
C TRP A 160 20.05 -2.04 7.45
N TYR A 161 20.16 -3.36 7.61
CA TYR A 161 19.05 -4.29 7.40
C TYR A 161 17.88 -4.01 8.36
N GLY A 162 18.17 -3.76 9.63
CA GLY A 162 17.15 -3.40 10.62
C GLY A 162 16.41 -2.13 10.27
N VAL A 163 17.12 -1.06 9.90
CA VAL A 163 16.50 0.22 9.48
C VAL A 163 15.72 0.06 8.19
N PHE A 164 16.31 -0.58 7.18
CA PHE A 164 15.66 -0.74 5.86
C PHE A 164 14.34 -1.52 5.98
N HIS A 165 14.37 -2.69 6.63
CA HIS A 165 13.17 -3.53 6.77
C HIS A 165 12.13 -2.89 7.69
N SER A 166 12.54 -2.17 8.73
CA SER A 166 11.60 -1.47 9.60
C SER A 166 10.84 -0.38 8.86
N VAL A 167 11.53 0.45 8.08
CA VAL A 167 10.90 1.50 7.25
C VAL A 167 10.04 0.87 6.15
N SER A 168 10.56 -0.13 5.45
CA SER A 168 9.84 -0.82 4.37
C SER A 168 8.55 -1.47 4.90
N ALA A 169 8.60 -2.15 6.05
CA ALA A 169 7.45 -2.80 6.66
C ALA A 169 6.41 -1.80 7.19
N PHE A 170 6.85 -0.75 7.89
CA PHE A 170 5.96 0.29 8.40
C PHE A 170 5.26 1.05 7.28
N CYS A 171 6.00 1.37 6.21
CA CYS A 171 5.44 2.02 5.03
C CYS A 171 4.61 1.07 4.17
N ASN A 172 4.58 -0.23 4.46
CA ASN A 172 3.93 -1.27 3.66
C ASN A 172 4.51 -1.34 2.23
N ALA A 173 5.84 -1.33 2.09
CA ALA A 173 6.50 -1.21 0.81
C ALA A 173 7.00 -2.53 0.23
N GLY A 174 7.22 -3.56 1.05
CA GLY A 174 7.63 -4.91 0.60
C GLY A 174 9.03 -5.03 0.01
N PHE A 175 9.81 -3.97 0.02
CA PHE A 175 11.21 -4.04 -0.41
C PHE A 175 12.07 -4.67 0.67
N ASP A 176 12.97 -5.56 0.27
CA ASP A 176 13.98 -6.19 1.12
C ASP A 176 15.39 -6.01 0.55
N VAL A 177 16.40 -6.21 1.37
CA VAL A 177 17.81 -6.13 0.97
C VAL A 177 18.60 -7.38 1.41
N LEU A 178 17.90 -8.48 1.75
CA LEU A 178 18.50 -9.73 2.24
C LEU A 178 18.87 -10.71 1.12
N ALA A 179 18.46 -10.46 -0.11
CA ALA A 179 18.72 -11.37 -1.22
C ALA A 179 20.20 -11.49 -1.61
N ASP A 180 21.09 -10.61 -1.12
CA ASP A 180 22.54 -10.81 -1.23
C ASP A 180 23.04 -11.96 -0.34
N VAL A 181 22.20 -12.47 0.54
CA VAL A 181 22.50 -13.54 1.50
C VAL A 181 21.71 -14.81 1.21
N ASP A 182 20.54 -14.69 0.53
CA ASP A 182 19.65 -15.82 0.28
C ASP A 182 18.98 -15.74 -1.11
N ALA A 183 19.16 -16.78 -1.90
CA ALA A 183 18.59 -16.90 -3.23
C ALA A 183 17.05 -17.06 -3.24
N GLY A 184 16.40 -17.26 -2.09
CA GLY A 184 14.95 -17.44 -1.96
C GLY A 184 14.14 -16.14 -2.04
N GLY A 185 14.80 -14.99 -1.95
CA GLY A 185 14.16 -13.66 -1.96
C GLY A 185 13.30 -13.35 -0.72
N SER A 186 13.00 -12.08 -0.51
CA SER A 186 12.19 -11.53 0.58
C SER A 186 12.61 -12.05 1.98
N LEU A 187 11.69 -12.51 2.81
CA LEU A 187 11.94 -13.01 4.16
C LEU A 187 11.91 -14.55 4.25
N CYS A 188 12.08 -15.29 3.12
CA CYS A 188 11.97 -16.75 3.09
C CYS A 188 12.96 -17.43 4.05
N ARG A 189 14.18 -16.91 4.20
CA ARG A 189 15.18 -17.40 5.18
C ARG A 189 14.70 -17.32 6.62
N TYR A 190 13.87 -16.31 6.93
CA TYR A 190 13.33 -16.07 8.27
C TYR A 190 11.90 -16.56 8.44
N ALA A 191 11.40 -17.44 7.56
CA ALA A 191 10.04 -17.97 7.62
C ALA A 191 9.68 -18.56 8.99
N THR A 192 10.66 -19.17 9.68
CA THR A 192 10.47 -19.81 10.98
C THR A 192 10.92 -18.94 12.18
N ASP A 193 11.43 -17.75 11.93
CA ASP A 193 11.92 -16.85 12.98
C ASP A 193 10.80 -16.00 13.57
N PRO A 194 10.39 -16.21 14.84
CA PRO A 194 9.28 -15.49 15.42
C PRO A 194 9.59 -14.00 15.66
N VAL A 195 10.85 -13.65 15.94
CA VAL A 195 11.20 -12.24 16.21
C VAL A 195 11.05 -11.41 14.96
N VAL A 196 11.59 -11.87 13.83
CA VAL A 196 11.47 -11.18 12.53
C VAL A 196 10.02 -11.13 12.11
N ASN A 197 9.30 -12.27 12.10
CA ASN A 197 7.92 -12.34 11.62
C ASN A 197 6.98 -11.44 12.43
N PHE A 198 6.97 -11.53 13.77
CA PHE A 198 6.09 -10.70 14.58
C PHE A 198 6.44 -9.22 14.54
N THR A 199 7.74 -8.85 14.43
CA THR A 199 8.15 -7.45 14.30
C THR A 199 7.64 -6.86 12.97
N ILE A 200 7.86 -7.57 11.85
CA ILE A 200 7.41 -7.13 10.53
C ILE A 200 5.87 -7.05 10.49
N MET A 201 5.15 -8.07 10.96
CA MET A 201 3.69 -8.05 11.04
C MET A 201 3.16 -6.88 11.87
N ALA A 202 3.78 -6.61 13.02
CA ALA A 202 3.38 -5.48 13.88
C ALA A 202 3.57 -4.14 13.16
N LEU A 203 4.72 -3.94 12.49
CA LEU A 203 5.00 -2.73 11.71
C LEU A 203 3.98 -2.53 10.58
N ILE A 204 3.67 -3.58 9.82
CA ILE A 204 2.66 -3.59 8.76
C ILE A 204 1.28 -3.21 9.29
N ILE A 205 0.83 -3.85 10.38
CA ILE A 205 -0.48 -3.59 10.97
C ILE A 205 -0.57 -2.15 11.47
N ILE A 206 0.45 -1.70 12.21
CA ILE A 206 0.47 -0.35 12.76
C ILE A 206 0.48 0.70 11.64
N GLY A 207 1.30 0.54 10.61
CA GLY A 207 1.32 1.41 9.43
C GLY A 207 -0.02 1.43 8.68
N GLY A 208 -0.64 0.25 8.50
CA GLY A 208 -1.90 0.07 7.78
C GLY A 208 -3.17 0.50 8.52
N LEU A 209 -3.14 0.69 9.85
CA LEU A 209 -4.31 1.12 10.63
C LEU A 209 -4.73 2.58 10.35
N GLY A 210 -3.79 3.44 9.94
CA GLY A 210 -4.04 4.85 9.66
C GLY A 210 -3.87 5.79 10.84
N PHE A 211 -3.37 6.99 10.51
CA PHE A 211 -2.98 7.99 11.51
C PHE A 211 -4.16 8.56 12.30
N ALA A 212 -5.36 8.62 11.69
CA ALA A 212 -6.58 9.03 12.38
C ALA A 212 -6.97 8.04 13.49
N VAL A 213 -6.83 6.74 13.22
CA VAL A 213 -7.12 5.68 14.20
C VAL A 213 -6.10 5.71 15.35
N TRP A 214 -4.81 5.98 15.06
CA TRP A 214 -3.80 6.18 16.11
C TRP A 214 -4.16 7.32 17.04
N GLY A 215 -4.57 8.48 16.48
CA GLY A 215 -5.00 9.63 17.25
C GLY A 215 -6.18 9.30 18.17
N ASP A 216 -7.14 8.58 17.64
CA ASP A 216 -8.37 8.19 18.34
C ASP A 216 -8.07 7.19 19.49
N ILE A 217 -7.27 6.16 19.23
CA ILE A 217 -6.85 5.17 20.25
C ILE A 217 -6.04 5.85 21.36
N ARG A 218 -5.11 6.74 21.01
CA ARG A 218 -4.31 7.49 22.01
C ARG A 218 -5.16 8.37 22.91
N HIS A 219 -6.24 8.97 22.34
CA HIS A 219 -7.11 9.90 23.10
C HIS A 219 -8.10 9.15 23.99
N HIS A 220 -8.76 8.11 23.48
CA HIS A 220 -9.88 7.46 24.17
C HIS A 220 -9.51 6.23 24.97
N ARG A 221 -8.42 5.52 24.69
CA ARG A 221 -7.89 4.31 25.38
C ARG A 221 -8.86 3.14 25.57
N ARG A 222 -10.18 3.34 25.41
CA ARG A 222 -11.24 2.32 25.52
C ARG A 222 -11.93 2.14 24.19
N PHE A 223 -12.06 0.88 23.72
CA PHE A 223 -12.68 0.55 22.43
C PHE A 223 -14.10 1.12 22.29
N SER A 224 -14.91 1.09 23.36
CA SER A 224 -16.29 1.61 23.34
C SER A 224 -16.39 3.13 23.13
N ARG A 225 -15.32 3.88 23.38
CA ARG A 225 -15.27 5.35 23.23
C ARG A 225 -14.65 5.80 21.90
N LEU A 226 -14.09 4.87 21.11
CA LEU A 226 -13.56 5.16 19.79
C LEU A 226 -14.67 5.62 18.86
N SER A 227 -14.32 6.44 17.87
CA SER A 227 -15.21 6.84 16.78
C SER A 227 -15.75 5.61 16.04
N VAL A 228 -16.91 5.74 15.38
CA VAL A 228 -17.49 4.67 14.57
C VAL A 228 -16.52 4.21 13.49
N TYR A 229 -15.81 5.16 12.86
CA TYR A 229 -14.79 4.88 11.87
C TYR A 229 -13.67 4.00 12.44
N SER A 230 -13.05 4.40 13.55
CA SER A 230 -11.95 3.65 14.17
C SER A 230 -12.37 2.25 14.61
N ARG A 231 -13.58 2.11 15.19
CA ARG A 231 -14.12 0.80 15.55
C ARG A 231 -14.33 -0.10 14.34
N LEU A 232 -14.91 0.43 13.27
CA LEU A 232 -15.13 -0.31 12.03
C LEU A 232 -13.80 -0.79 11.44
N VAL A 233 -12.81 0.09 11.35
CA VAL A 233 -11.48 -0.23 10.85
C VAL A 233 -10.83 -1.34 11.67
N VAL A 234 -10.84 -1.24 13.01
CA VAL A 234 -10.23 -2.25 13.89
C VAL A 234 -10.93 -3.59 13.75
N ILE A 235 -12.28 -3.62 13.76
CA ILE A 235 -13.04 -4.86 13.60
C ILE A 235 -12.71 -5.54 12.26
N ILE A 236 -12.84 -4.81 11.14
CA ILE A 236 -12.59 -5.38 9.82
C ILE A 236 -11.14 -5.84 9.70
N THR A 237 -10.17 -5.05 10.19
CA THR A 237 -8.75 -5.44 10.20
C THR A 237 -8.54 -6.76 10.95
N THR A 238 -9.11 -6.90 12.13
CA THR A 238 -9.00 -8.12 12.94
C THR A 238 -9.64 -9.32 12.24
N VAL A 239 -10.84 -9.14 11.68
CA VAL A 239 -11.53 -10.20 10.93
C VAL A 239 -10.74 -10.65 9.71
N LEU A 240 -10.18 -9.71 8.94
CA LEU A 240 -9.37 -10.04 7.76
C LEU A 240 -8.07 -10.76 8.13
N ILE A 241 -7.38 -10.32 9.19
CA ILE A 241 -6.12 -10.96 9.62
C ILE A 241 -6.37 -12.39 10.10
N PHE A 242 -7.26 -12.59 11.05
CA PHE A 242 -7.50 -13.93 11.62
C PHE A 242 -8.32 -14.82 10.68
N GLY A 243 -9.29 -14.25 9.95
CA GLY A 243 -10.05 -14.99 8.95
C GLY A 243 -9.17 -15.44 7.78
N GLY A 244 -8.34 -14.54 7.25
CA GLY A 244 -7.36 -14.88 6.22
C GLY A 244 -6.34 -15.92 6.70
N ALA A 245 -5.80 -15.76 7.91
CA ALA A 245 -4.91 -16.76 8.50
C ALA A 245 -5.56 -18.15 8.60
N GLY A 246 -6.84 -18.22 9.01
CA GLY A 246 -7.61 -19.46 9.05
C GLY A 246 -7.79 -20.07 7.65
N VAL A 247 -8.06 -19.26 6.64
CA VAL A 247 -8.19 -19.72 5.25
C VAL A 247 -6.87 -20.31 4.74
N PHE A 248 -5.74 -19.58 4.89
CA PHE A 248 -4.43 -20.09 4.45
C PHE A 248 -3.97 -21.31 5.25
N ALA A 249 -4.21 -21.34 6.56
CA ALA A 249 -3.93 -22.51 7.36
C ALA A 249 -4.72 -23.73 6.86
N ALA A 250 -5.98 -23.58 6.50
CA ALA A 250 -6.80 -24.68 6.01
C ALA A 250 -6.42 -25.15 4.62
N LEU A 251 -6.10 -24.22 3.70
CA LEU A 251 -5.80 -24.54 2.30
C LEU A 251 -4.38 -25.09 2.11
N GLU A 252 -3.40 -24.54 2.82
CA GLU A 252 -1.98 -24.84 2.63
C GLU A 252 -1.42 -25.82 3.67
N TRP A 253 -2.23 -26.33 4.60
CA TRP A 253 -1.75 -27.15 5.74
C TRP A 253 -0.87 -28.32 5.35
N ASN A 254 -1.21 -28.97 4.22
CA ASN A 254 -0.52 -30.15 3.70
C ASN A 254 0.31 -29.88 2.45
N ASN A 255 0.41 -28.62 2.01
CA ASN A 255 1.20 -28.28 0.82
C ASN A 255 2.71 -28.28 1.17
N PRO A 256 3.49 -29.25 0.69
CA PRO A 256 4.92 -29.37 1.03
C PRO A 256 5.74 -28.21 0.46
N ASN A 257 5.29 -27.54 -0.59
CA ASN A 257 6.00 -26.43 -1.23
C ASN A 257 5.82 -25.09 -0.51
N THR A 258 4.90 -25.03 0.49
CA THR A 258 4.64 -23.81 1.26
C THR A 258 4.86 -24.04 2.75
N ILE A 259 3.83 -24.44 3.50
CA ILE A 259 3.88 -24.60 4.95
C ILE A 259 3.81 -26.05 5.43
N GLY A 260 3.61 -27.03 4.53
CA GLY A 260 3.32 -28.42 4.88
C GLY A 260 4.40 -29.12 5.72
N GLU A 261 5.66 -28.77 5.53
CA GLU A 261 6.78 -29.38 6.27
C GLU A 261 7.10 -28.68 7.61
N LEU A 262 6.44 -27.54 7.89
CA LEU A 262 6.65 -26.76 9.11
C LEU A 262 5.99 -27.42 10.32
N THR A 263 6.47 -27.12 11.52
CA THR A 263 5.80 -27.48 12.78
C THR A 263 4.47 -26.70 12.94
N VAL A 264 3.55 -27.22 13.74
CA VAL A 264 2.22 -26.58 13.92
C VAL A 264 2.30 -25.10 14.31
N PRO A 265 3.14 -24.66 15.27
CA PRO A 265 3.28 -23.24 15.58
C PRO A 265 3.82 -22.42 14.41
N GLN A 266 4.76 -22.97 13.64
CA GLN A 266 5.34 -22.31 12.46
C GLN A 266 4.32 -22.21 11.32
N LYS A 267 3.48 -23.25 11.10
CA LYS A 267 2.36 -23.19 10.13
C LYS A 267 1.40 -22.06 10.45
N LEU A 268 0.99 -21.95 11.72
CA LEU A 268 0.08 -20.88 12.16
C LEU A 268 0.72 -19.48 12.00
N MET A 269 2.02 -19.36 12.33
CA MET A 269 2.75 -18.10 12.15
C MET A 269 2.87 -17.73 10.67
N ALA A 270 3.21 -18.66 9.79
CA ALA A 270 3.31 -18.43 8.35
C ALA A 270 1.96 -18.08 7.71
N ALA A 271 0.89 -18.76 8.10
CA ALA A 271 -0.48 -18.44 7.66
C ALA A 271 -0.93 -17.06 8.15
N LEU A 272 -0.58 -16.68 9.39
CA LEU A 272 -0.83 -15.35 9.92
C LEU A 272 -0.04 -14.29 9.16
N PHE A 273 1.24 -14.55 8.87
CA PHE A 273 2.11 -13.67 8.11
C PHE A 273 1.55 -13.45 6.70
N GLN A 274 1.13 -14.52 6.01
CA GLN A 274 0.53 -14.44 4.67
C GLN A 274 -0.72 -13.56 4.69
N SER A 275 -1.60 -13.75 5.67
CA SER A 275 -2.80 -12.91 5.81
C SER A 275 -2.48 -11.43 6.06
N VAL A 276 -1.43 -11.13 6.84
CA VAL A 276 -1.01 -9.76 7.14
C VAL A 276 -0.36 -9.12 5.92
N THR A 277 0.54 -9.83 5.22
CA THR A 277 1.29 -9.29 4.10
C THR A 277 0.42 -8.97 2.89
N LEU A 278 -0.64 -9.75 2.62
CA LEU A 278 -1.63 -9.49 1.57
C LEU A 278 -2.34 -8.15 1.73
N ARG A 279 -2.32 -7.56 2.92
CA ARG A 279 -2.87 -6.23 3.17
C ARG A 279 -1.89 -5.12 2.80
N THR A 280 -1.39 -5.19 1.57
CA THR A 280 -0.51 -4.21 0.91
C THR A 280 0.87 -4.07 1.54
N ALA A 281 1.49 -5.18 1.96
CA ALA A 281 2.82 -5.13 2.58
C ALA A 281 3.95 -5.73 1.72
N GLY A 282 3.67 -6.78 0.93
CA GLY A 282 4.56 -7.28 -0.11
C GLY A 282 5.71 -8.18 0.35
N PHE A 283 5.86 -8.46 1.64
CA PHE A 283 6.85 -9.42 2.12
C PHE A 283 6.36 -10.86 1.98
N ALA A 284 7.25 -11.77 1.58
CA ALA A 284 6.97 -13.18 1.47
C ALA A 284 7.86 -14.02 2.38
N THR A 285 7.29 -15.03 3.03
CA THR A 285 8.03 -16.02 3.82
C THR A 285 8.14 -17.38 3.12
N PHE A 286 7.51 -17.52 1.97
CA PHE A 286 7.59 -18.65 1.04
C PHE A 286 7.26 -18.18 -0.38
N ASP A 287 7.59 -19.00 -1.38
CA ASP A 287 7.32 -18.68 -2.78
C ASP A 287 5.81 -18.60 -3.05
N GLN A 288 5.34 -17.45 -3.52
CA GLN A 288 3.94 -17.22 -3.83
C GLN A 288 3.47 -18.04 -5.06
N ASN A 289 4.39 -18.44 -5.93
CA ASN A 289 4.04 -19.31 -7.05
C ASN A 289 3.70 -20.73 -6.60
N ALA A 290 4.23 -21.16 -5.46
CA ALA A 290 3.97 -22.48 -4.87
C ALA A 290 2.61 -22.60 -4.16
N LEU A 291 1.86 -21.52 -4.04
CA LEU A 291 0.49 -21.54 -3.51
C LEU A 291 -0.43 -22.35 -4.43
N SER A 292 -1.41 -23.02 -3.83
CA SER A 292 -2.50 -23.66 -4.59
C SER A 292 -3.34 -22.60 -5.32
N ASP A 293 -4.00 -22.96 -6.42
CA ASP A 293 -4.84 -22.05 -7.22
C ASP A 293 -5.93 -21.40 -6.37
N VAL A 294 -6.53 -22.17 -5.45
CA VAL A 294 -7.53 -21.65 -4.50
C VAL A 294 -6.92 -20.63 -3.54
N SER A 295 -5.68 -20.85 -3.09
CA SER A 295 -4.97 -19.91 -2.21
C SER A 295 -4.54 -18.65 -2.95
N LYS A 296 -4.19 -18.73 -4.24
CA LYS A 296 -3.92 -17.56 -5.09
C LYS A 296 -5.20 -16.73 -5.27
N ALA A 297 -6.33 -17.38 -5.59
CA ALA A 297 -7.62 -16.70 -5.68
C ALA A 297 -8.05 -16.05 -4.35
N ALA A 298 -7.81 -16.71 -3.22
CA ALA A 298 -8.03 -16.13 -1.89
C ALA A 298 -7.09 -14.95 -1.62
N SER A 299 -5.84 -15.02 -2.09
CA SER A 299 -4.87 -13.92 -2.02
C SER A 299 -5.36 -12.72 -2.83
N ASP A 300 -5.85 -12.91 -4.05
CA ASP A 300 -6.41 -11.85 -4.90
C ASP A 300 -7.55 -11.11 -4.20
N LEU A 301 -8.47 -11.84 -3.56
CA LEU A 301 -9.57 -11.24 -2.82
C LEU A 301 -9.10 -10.44 -1.60
N LEU A 302 -8.09 -10.92 -0.87
CA LEU A 302 -7.53 -10.21 0.28
C LEU A 302 -6.69 -9.00 -0.15
N MET A 303 -5.93 -9.09 -1.25
CA MET A 303 -5.16 -7.99 -1.82
C MET A 303 -6.04 -6.81 -2.26
N LEU A 304 -7.27 -7.07 -2.72
CA LEU A 304 -8.24 -6.00 -3.02
C LEU A 304 -8.59 -5.17 -1.77
N VAL A 305 -8.46 -5.74 -0.57
CA VAL A 305 -8.80 -5.05 0.68
C VAL A 305 -7.52 -4.52 1.36
N GLY A 306 -7.12 -3.34 0.98
CA GLY A 306 -5.94 -2.66 1.55
C GLY A 306 -6.12 -2.14 2.98
N GLY A 307 -5.24 -1.22 3.38
CA GLY A 307 -5.30 -0.58 4.70
C GLY A 307 -6.40 0.47 4.82
N SER A 308 -6.46 1.15 5.96
CA SER A 308 -7.47 2.18 6.21
C SER A 308 -7.13 3.52 5.54
N SER A 309 -8.11 4.40 5.42
CA SER A 309 -7.88 5.75 4.89
C SER A 309 -6.92 6.54 5.80
N GLY A 310 -5.96 7.25 5.19
CA GLY A 310 -4.93 7.97 5.93
C GLY A 310 -3.89 7.05 6.57
N SER A 311 -3.63 5.86 5.98
CA SER A 311 -2.55 4.95 6.33
C SER A 311 -1.42 4.99 5.30
N THR A 312 -0.34 4.28 5.58
CA THR A 312 0.76 4.05 4.64
C THR A 312 0.37 3.10 3.50
N ALA A 313 -0.61 2.22 3.71
CA ALA A 313 -1.11 1.23 2.78
C ALA A 313 -1.87 1.85 1.59
N GLY A 314 -1.81 1.19 0.41
CA GLY A 314 -2.56 1.56 -0.79
C GLY A 314 -3.88 0.80 -0.95
N GLY A 315 -4.27 0.50 -2.17
CA GLY A 315 -5.44 -0.32 -2.51
C GLY A 315 -6.80 0.27 -2.13
N VAL A 316 -7.86 -0.56 -2.25
CA VAL A 316 -9.20 -0.22 -1.79
C VAL A 316 -9.22 -0.18 -0.28
N LYS A 317 -9.65 0.94 0.30
CA LYS A 317 -9.57 1.14 1.76
C LYS A 317 -10.51 0.21 2.51
N THR A 318 -10.06 -0.28 3.67
CA THR A 318 -10.83 -1.18 4.56
C THR A 318 -12.24 -0.64 4.82
N ALA A 319 -12.39 0.67 5.05
CA ALA A 319 -13.70 1.30 5.25
C ALA A 319 -14.59 1.23 4.00
N THR A 320 -14.02 1.35 2.80
CA THR A 320 -14.75 1.26 1.52
C THR A 320 -15.38 -0.12 1.36
N VAL A 321 -14.60 -1.17 1.56
CA VAL A 321 -15.10 -2.55 1.51
C VAL A 321 -16.13 -2.81 2.61
N GLY A 322 -15.88 -2.30 3.82
CA GLY A 322 -16.85 -2.37 4.92
C GLY A 322 -18.20 -1.73 4.57
N VAL A 323 -18.20 -0.57 3.92
CA VAL A 323 -19.42 0.12 3.46
C VAL A 323 -20.16 -0.69 2.40
N ILE A 324 -19.44 -1.29 1.44
CA ILE A 324 -20.03 -2.14 0.39
C ILE A 324 -20.70 -3.38 1.00
N LEU A 325 -19.99 -4.10 1.89
CA LEU A 325 -20.53 -5.30 2.55
C LEU A 325 -21.75 -4.97 3.42
N LEU A 326 -21.71 -3.87 4.18
CA LEU A 326 -22.85 -3.41 4.97
C LEU A 326 -24.03 -2.98 4.10
N SER A 327 -23.77 -2.38 2.93
CA SER A 327 -24.79 -2.02 1.96
C SER A 327 -25.46 -3.27 1.38
N ALA A 328 -24.69 -4.22 0.90
CA ALA A 328 -25.20 -5.49 0.39
C ALA A 328 -26.03 -6.23 1.44
N TRP A 329 -25.55 -6.31 2.68
CA TRP A 329 -26.27 -6.91 3.80
C TRP A 329 -27.58 -6.17 4.14
N SER A 330 -27.56 -4.82 4.10
CA SER A 330 -28.75 -4.01 4.36
C SER A 330 -29.82 -4.21 3.29
N THR A 331 -29.41 -4.23 2.01
CA THR A 331 -30.28 -4.47 0.85
C THR A 331 -30.89 -5.88 0.90
N ALA A 332 -30.07 -6.90 1.19
CA ALA A 332 -30.54 -8.27 1.34
C ALA A 332 -31.60 -8.43 2.45
N ARG A 333 -31.58 -7.53 3.45
CA ARG A 333 -32.61 -7.47 4.51
C ARG A 333 -33.79 -6.54 4.19
N GLY A 334 -33.91 -6.03 2.97
CA GLY A 334 -34.97 -5.13 2.53
C GLY A 334 -34.93 -3.73 3.17
N ARG A 335 -33.78 -3.30 3.70
CA ARG A 335 -33.65 -1.97 4.33
C ARG A 335 -33.31 -0.92 3.29
N THR A 336 -33.93 0.25 3.39
CA THR A 336 -33.70 1.39 2.47
C THR A 336 -32.48 2.23 2.82
N SER A 337 -31.84 1.97 3.97
CA SER A 337 -30.69 2.75 4.44
C SER A 337 -29.68 1.86 5.17
N VAL A 338 -28.40 2.19 4.97
CA VAL A 338 -27.29 1.48 5.59
C VAL A 338 -26.96 2.08 6.94
N HIS A 339 -26.97 1.25 7.98
CA HIS A 339 -26.67 1.67 9.35
C HIS A 339 -25.47 0.89 9.91
N VAL A 340 -24.60 1.59 10.62
CA VAL A 340 -23.51 1.01 11.39
C VAL A 340 -23.48 1.62 12.79
N MET A 341 -23.46 0.79 13.83
CA MET A 341 -23.40 1.24 15.24
C MET A 341 -24.36 2.39 15.58
N LYS A 342 -25.63 2.26 15.16
CA LYS A 342 -26.71 3.27 15.34
C LYS A 342 -26.51 4.59 14.57
N ARG A 343 -25.63 4.64 13.56
CA ARG A 343 -25.47 5.79 12.68
C ARG A 343 -25.73 5.42 11.23
N ARG A 344 -26.37 6.32 10.48
CA ARG A 344 -26.65 6.14 9.05
C ARG A 344 -25.44 6.53 8.21
N ILE A 345 -25.11 5.70 7.22
CA ILE A 345 -24.11 6.01 6.20
C ILE A 345 -24.80 6.80 5.08
N PRO A 346 -24.26 7.95 4.62
CA PRO A 346 -24.80 8.71 3.50
C PRO A 346 -24.84 7.86 2.21
N ARG A 347 -25.92 8.00 1.42
CA ARG A 347 -26.07 7.29 0.14
C ARG A 347 -24.90 7.56 -0.81
N GLN A 348 -24.46 8.81 -0.90
CA GLN A 348 -23.29 9.20 -1.70
C GLN A 348 -22.00 8.43 -1.34
N ALA A 349 -21.81 8.10 -0.06
CA ALA A 349 -20.63 7.31 0.36
C ALA A 349 -20.71 5.87 -0.14
N VAL A 350 -21.92 5.28 -0.19
CA VAL A 350 -22.15 3.94 -0.73
C VAL A 350 -21.92 3.93 -2.24
N GLU A 351 -22.48 4.91 -2.97
CA GLU A 351 -22.31 5.04 -4.41
C GLU A 351 -20.84 5.22 -4.80
N ASN A 352 -20.12 6.11 -4.11
CA ASN A 352 -18.70 6.32 -4.32
C ASN A 352 -17.86 5.05 -4.02
N ALA A 353 -18.21 4.33 -2.97
CA ALA A 353 -17.52 3.08 -2.61
C ALA A 353 -17.71 2.00 -3.68
N SER A 354 -18.95 1.83 -4.16
CA SER A 354 -19.29 0.86 -5.21
C SER A 354 -18.62 1.20 -6.54
N ALA A 355 -18.68 2.47 -6.95
CA ALA A 355 -18.03 2.95 -8.18
C ALA A 355 -16.49 2.71 -8.14
N LEU A 356 -15.85 3.02 -7.01
CA LEU A 356 -14.42 2.78 -6.83
C LEU A 356 -14.09 1.29 -6.96
N PHE A 357 -14.86 0.43 -6.30
CA PHE A 357 -14.60 -1.01 -6.29
C PHE A 357 -14.76 -1.64 -7.68
N ILE A 358 -15.83 -1.28 -8.40
CA ILE A 358 -16.08 -1.72 -9.78
C ILE A 358 -14.92 -1.28 -10.68
N LEU A 359 -14.45 -0.04 -10.54
CA LEU A 359 -13.36 0.49 -11.36
C LEU A 359 -12.03 -0.25 -11.08
N VAL A 360 -11.75 -0.60 -9.82
CA VAL A 360 -10.58 -1.42 -9.47
C VAL A 360 -10.66 -2.79 -10.12
N LEU A 361 -11.82 -3.47 -10.05
CA LEU A 361 -12.00 -4.77 -10.69
C LEU A 361 -11.83 -4.70 -12.21
N LEU A 362 -12.41 -3.69 -12.86
CA LEU A 362 -12.28 -3.49 -14.31
C LEU A 362 -10.83 -3.24 -14.73
N LEU A 363 -10.11 -2.36 -14.03
CA LEU A 363 -8.71 -2.06 -14.34
C LEU A 363 -7.80 -3.26 -14.10
N SER A 364 -8.03 -4.04 -13.03
CA SER A 364 -7.28 -5.27 -12.77
C SER A 364 -7.54 -6.31 -13.86
N GLY A 365 -8.81 -6.52 -14.24
CA GLY A 365 -9.18 -7.48 -15.28
C GLY A 365 -8.62 -7.10 -16.66
N LEU A 366 -8.73 -5.83 -17.05
CA LEU A 366 -8.16 -5.33 -18.33
C LEU A 366 -6.63 -5.44 -18.34
N GLY A 367 -5.97 -5.10 -17.23
CA GLY A 367 -4.53 -5.27 -17.08
C GLY A 367 -4.12 -6.73 -17.20
N ALA A 368 -4.81 -7.63 -16.52
CA ALA A 368 -4.53 -9.07 -16.57
C ALA A 368 -4.72 -9.66 -17.97
N ALA A 369 -5.81 -9.30 -18.65
CA ALA A 369 -6.04 -9.70 -20.02
C ALA A 369 -4.90 -9.24 -20.95
N PHE A 370 -4.43 -8.00 -20.77
CA PHE A 370 -3.32 -7.48 -21.56
C PHE A 370 -2.02 -8.25 -21.29
N LEU A 371 -1.63 -8.46 -20.01
CA LEU A 371 -0.43 -9.22 -19.65
C LEU A 371 -0.48 -10.64 -20.19
N SER A 372 -1.64 -11.30 -20.08
CA SER A 372 -1.84 -12.65 -20.57
C SER A 372 -1.66 -12.76 -22.10
N ILE A 373 -2.16 -11.78 -22.85
CA ILE A 373 -2.04 -11.76 -24.32
C ILE A 373 -0.63 -11.38 -24.75
N ALA A 374 -0.04 -10.33 -24.12
CA ALA A 374 1.23 -9.75 -24.56
C ALA A 374 2.44 -10.62 -24.20
N ASP A 375 2.44 -11.25 -23.03
CA ASP A 375 3.58 -12.00 -22.50
C ASP A 375 3.29 -13.50 -22.30
N HIS A 376 2.13 -14.00 -22.79
CA HIS A 376 1.71 -15.40 -22.67
C HIS A 376 1.72 -15.96 -21.24
N VAL A 377 1.49 -15.08 -20.24
CA VAL A 377 1.37 -15.46 -18.84
C VAL A 377 -0.03 -16.07 -18.61
N SER A 378 -0.15 -17.07 -17.72
CA SER A 378 -1.46 -17.60 -17.33
C SER A 378 -2.34 -16.47 -16.76
N LEU A 379 -3.64 -16.50 -17.04
CA LEU A 379 -4.58 -15.46 -16.59
C LEU A 379 -4.57 -15.31 -15.06
N GLU A 380 -4.40 -16.42 -14.34
CA GLU A 380 -4.31 -16.45 -12.88
C GLU A 380 -3.11 -15.62 -12.38
N ASN A 381 -1.90 -15.91 -12.90
CA ASN A 381 -0.70 -15.16 -12.53
C ASN A 381 -0.79 -13.70 -12.99
N ALA A 382 -1.38 -13.44 -14.17
CA ALA A 382 -1.60 -12.08 -14.65
C ALA A 382 -2.57 -11.29 -13.75
N LEU A 383 -3.64 -11.91 -13.23
CA LEU A 383 -4.55 -11.31 -12.26
C LEU A 383 -3.83 -11.02 -10.95
N TYR A 384 -3.06 -11.96 -10.43
CA TYR A 384 -2.27 -11.79 -9.20
C TYR A 384 -1.35 -10.57 -9.31
N GLU A 385 -0.59 -10.44 -10.41
CA GLU A 385 0.33 -9.32 -10.63
C GLU A 385 -0.39 -7.98 -10.79
N THR A 386 -1.49 -7.93 -11.54
CA THR A 386 -2.22 -6.68 -11.78
C THR A 386 -2.98 -6.21 -10.56
N ILE A 387 -3.57 -7.12 -9.78
CA ILE A 387 -4.18 -6.80 -8.49
C ILE A 387 -3.10 -6.33 -7.51
N SER A 388 -1.97 -7.04 -7.43
CA SER A 388 -0.83 -6.65 -6.60
C SER A 388 -0.30 -5.26 -6.97
N ALA A 389 -0.17 -4.95 -8.26
CA ALA A 389 0.26 -3.63 -8.73
C ALA A 389 -0.77 -2.53 -8.42
N LEU A 390 -2.05 -2.73 -8.79
CA LEU A 390 -3.09 -1.73 -8.62
C LEU A 390 -3.46 -1.50 -7.15
N CYS A 391 -3.45 -2.55 -6.34
CA CYS A 391 -3.68 -2.44 -4.91
C CYS A 391 -2.40 -2.11 -4.12
N THR A 392 -1.27 -1.96 -4.82
CA THR A 392 0.05 -1.67 -4.23
C THR A 392 0.43 -2.64 -3.12
N VAL A 393 0.35 -3.94 -3.40
CA VAL A 393 0.65 -5.02 -2.44
C VAL A 393 2.11 -5.45 -2.50
N GLY A 394 2.63 -5.70 -3.73
CA GLY A 394 4.02 -6.03 -3.95
C GLY A 394 4.36 -7.52 -3.97
N LEU A 395 3.42 -8.40 -3.68
CA LEU A 395 3.60 -9.83 -3.86
C LEU A 395 3.58 -10.18 -5.34
N THR A 396 4.41 -11.13 -5.74
CA THR A 396 4.53 -11.61 -7.13
C THR A 396 4.60 -13.12 -7.16
N THR A 397 4.07 -13.71 -8.20
CA THR A 397 4.28 -15.12 -8.53
C THR A 397 5.59 -15.36 -9.31
N GLY A 398 6.48 -14.36 -9.32
CA GLY A 398 7.80 -14.42 -9.97
C GLY A 398 7.79 -13.96 -11.43
N VAL A 399 6.63 -13.67 -12.02
CA VAL A 399 6.53 -13.30 -13.44
C VAL A 399 6.92 -11.86 -13.74
N THR A 400 6.90 -10.95 -12.75
CA THR A 400 7.22 -9.51 -12.92
C THR A 400 8.57 -9.26 -13.60
N SER A 401 9.60 -10.05 -13.27
CA SER A 401 10.95 -9.89 -13.84
C SER A 401 11.05 -10.29 -15.31
N SER A 402 10.19 -11.20 -15.76
CA SER A 402 10.16 -11.73 -17.13
C SER A 402 9.22 -10.98 -18.07
N LEU A 403 8.38 -10.07 -17.56
CA LEU A 403 7.41 -9.31 -18.36
C LEU A 403 8.09 -8.42 -19.41
N GLY A 404 7.46 -8.30 -20.57
CA GLY A 404 7.87 -7.41 -21.65
C GLY A 404 7.71 -5.92 -21.30
N THR A 405 8.29 -5.06 -22.12
CA THR A 405 8.29 -3.60 -21.93
C THR A 405 6.88 -3.02 -21.81
N ALA A 406 5.92 -3.49 -22.62
CA ALA A 406 4.56 -2.97 -22.62
C ALA A 406 3.84 -3.30 -21.30
N SER A 407 3.94 -4.54 -20.81
CA SER A 407 3.35 -4.98 -19.55
C SER A 407 3.96 -4.28 -18.36
N GLN A 408 5.27 -4.02 -18.37
CA GLN A 408 5.93 -3.23 -17.33
C GLN A 408 5.38 -1.79 -17.26
N ILE A 409 5.13 -1.15 -18.41
CA ILE A 409 4.53 0.19 -18.46
C ILE A 409 3.11 0.17 -17.88
N ILE A 410 2.32 -0.87 -18.19
CA ILE A 410 0.99 -1.03 -17.61
C ILE A 410 1.06 -1.17 -16.10
N LEU A 411 1.96 -2.02 -15.57
CA LEU A 411 2.13 -2.16 -14.13
C LEU A 411 2.56 -0.84 -13.47
N ILE A 412 3.46 -0.06 -14.09
CA ILE A 412 3.85 1.30 -13.63
C ILE A 412 2.60 2.19 -13.51
N VAL A 413 1.74 2.20 -14.53
CA VAL A 413 0.51 3.00 -14.52
C VAL A 413 -0.45 2.51 -13.45
N LEU A 414 -0.64 1.20 -13.30
CA LEU A 414 -1.50 0.62 -12.27
C LEU A 414 -1.01 0.95 -10.85
N MET A 415 0.29 0.81 -10.56
CA MET A 415 0.89 1.20 -9.27
C MET A 415 0.64 2.67 -8.96
N PHE A 416 0.80 3.55 -9.94
CA PHE A 416 0.58 4.98 -9.81
C PHE A 416 -0.89 5.32 -9.49
N PHE A 417 -1.84 4.71 -10.20
CA PHE A 417 -3.28 4.86 -9.94
C PHE A 417 -3.67 4.32 -8.57
N GLY A 418 -3.13 3.17 -8.18
CA GLY A 418 -3.38 2.54 -6.88
C GLY A 418 -2.96 3.42 -5.71
N ARG A 419 -1.80 4.06 -5.81
CA ARG A 419 -1.26 4.91 -4.74
C ARG A 419 -1.98 6.24 -4.57
N LEU A 420 -2.20 6.96 -5.66
CA LEU A 420 -2.88 8.25 -5.62
C LEU A 420 -4.37 8.13 -5.32
N GLY A 421 -4.94 6.97 -5.57
CA GLY A 421 -6.37 6.72 -5.54
C GLY A 421 -7.06 7.18 -6.82
N ILE A 422 -7.73 6.26 -7.48
CA ILE A 422 -8.39 6.46 -8.77
C ILE A 422 -9.38 7.63 -8.70
N MET A 423 -10.12 7.76 -7.59
CA MET A 423 -11.06 8.88 -7.38
C MET A 423 -10.35 10.24 -7.27
N THR A 424 -9.17 10.31 -6.67
CA THR A 424 -8.40 11.56 -6.54
C THR A 424 -7.95 12.04 -7.92
N ILE A 425 -7.50 11.13 -8.78
CA ILE A 425 -7.11 11.44 -10.16
C ILE A 425 -8.34 11.85 -10.97
N SER A 426 -9.43 11.09 -10.90
CA SER A 426 -10.68 11.38 -11.59
C SER A 426 -11.23 12.77 -11.24
N VAL A 427 -11.33 13.08 -9.94
CA VAL A 427 -11.80 14.40 -9.46
C VAL A 427 -10.79 15.51 -9.85
N GLY A 428 -9.48 15.24 -9.81
CA GLY A 428 -8.47 16.21 -10.20
C GLY A 428 -8.56 16.65 -11.66
N PHE A 429 -8.87 15.71 -12.57
CA PHE A 429 -8.89 15.96 -14.00
C PHE A 429 -10.31 16.15 -14.56
N MET A 430 -11.34 15.43 -14.07
CA MET A 430 -12.71 15.49 -14.57
C MET A 430 -13.58 16.57 -13.92
N ALA A 431 -13.28 17.04 -12.71
CA ALA A 431 -14.03 18.11 -12.06
C ALA A 431 -13.94 19.48 -12.80
N ALA A 432 -13.24 19.53 -13.95
CA ALA A 432 -13.30 20.67 -14.86
C ALA A 432 -14.72 20.92 -15.42
N ASN A 433 -15.55 19.88 -15.52
CA ASN A 433 -16.90 19.89 -16.12
C ASN A 433 -18.00 19.48 -15.14
N ARG A 434 -17.92 19.83 -13.85
CA ARG A 434 -19.16 19.93 -13.09
C ARG A 434 -19.92 21.15 -13.62
N ALA A 435 -20.53 20.99 -14.81
CA ALA A 435 -21.76 21.67 -15.09
C ALA A 435 -22.69 21.28 -13.92
N GLU A 436 -23.14 22.28 -13.14
CA GLU A 436 -24.32 22.09 -12.30
C GLU A 436 -25.34 21.39 -13.17
N GLU A 437 -25.85 20.24 -12.73
CA GLU A 437 -27.02 19.64 -13.38
C GLU A 437 -28.13 20.66 -13.29
N ARG A 438 -28.25 21.50 -14.33
CA ARG A 438 -29.24 22.55 -14.43
C ARG A 438 -30.59 21.98 -14.85
N VAL A 439 -30.62 20.71 -15.20
CA VAL A 439 -31.84 20.01 -15.67
C VAL A 439 -31.96 18.72 -14.86
N SER A 440 -33.10 18.60 -14.17
CA SER A 440 -33.50 17.34 -13.52
C SER A 440 -34.36 16.57 -14.53
N TYR A 441 -33.91 15.37 -14.91
CA TYR A 441 -34.68 14.47 -15.77
C TYR A 441 -35.69 13.68 -14.95
N ALA A 442 -36.81 13.30 -15.57
CA ALA A 442 -37.83 12.46 -14.96
C ALA A 442 -37.25 11.07 -14.67
N GLU A 443 -37.57 10.53 -13.48
CA GLU A 443 -37.16 9.18 -13.09
C GLU A 443 -37.86 8.12 -13.96
N THR A 444 -37.10 7.12 -14.41
CA THR A 444 -37.66 5.95 -15.09
C THR A 444 -37.38 4.69 -14.26
N LYS A 445 -38.31 3.74 -14.33
CA LYS A 445 -38.15 2.44 -13.65
C LYS A 445 -37.38 1.51 -14.58
N ILE A 446 -36.20 1.05 -14.13
CA ILE A 446 -35.43 -0.01 -14.78
C ILE A 446 -35.61 -1.27 -13.93
N MET A 447 -35.99 -2.38 -14.55
CA MET A 447 -36.01 -3.68 -13.86
C MET A 447 -34.59 -4.10 -13.60
N ILE A 448 -34.27 -4.28 -12.30
CA ILE A 448 -33.03 -4.85 -11.81
C ILE A 448 -33.39 -6.23 -11.30
N GLY A 449 -32.74 -7.28 -11.83
CA GLY A 449 -33.03 -8.67 -11.55
C GLY A 449 -32.94 -9.10 -10.09
#